data_57aa95998f3c09af12e79934346f5f7f
#
_entry.id   57aa95998f3c09af12e79934346f5f7f
#
_cell.length_a   1.000
_cell.length_b   1.000
_cell.length_c   1.000
_cell.angle_alpha   90.00
_cell.angle_beta   90.00
_cell.angle_gamma   90.00
#
_symmetry.space_group_name_H-M   'P 1'
#
loop_
_entity.id
_entity.type
_entity.pdbx_description
1 polymer ?
#
loop_
_entity_poly.entity_id
_entity_poly.type
_entity_poly.pdbx_seq_one_letter_code
_entity_poly.pdbx_strand_id
1 'polypeptide(L)'
;MNYPSATDVYYADACFLLMITSIICAMVRWAHMCRPYGENGDYFYPARKQLTFFYAGVVLQFPYFLAPSDEGVWCYIRLLGMVYYPMCLSLLYSRYFHGRRLSGRKSIVFFGVPMLVLAALLLLLSTGRGPWIASQYGWMQYAVCALSVAMTCQLARVMNAIYRSIREFHLQNYSAEEDFPYRFAEKMILLPLICIVMVWCIFVTGSREL
;
A
#
# COMPACT_ATOMS: atom_id res chain seq x y z
N MET A 1 -7.14 34.01 -2.12
CA MET A 1 -6.07 33.00 -2.12
C MET A 1 -5.83 32.60 -0.68
N ASN A 2 -6.18 31.37 -0.30
CA ASN A 2 -5.86 30.89 1.03
C ASN A 2 -4.38 30.46 1.00
N TYR A 3 -3.56 31.12 1.80
CA TYR A 3 -2.18 30.70 1.98
C TYR A 3 -2.17 29.34 2.70
N PRO A 4 -1.29 28.40 2.29
CA PRO A 4 -1.17 27.13 2.99
C PRO A 4 -0.76 27.36 4.44
N SER A 5 -1.33 26.62 5.36
CA SER A 5 -0.90 26.65 6.77
C SER A 5 0.51 26.07 6.89
N ALA A 6 1.24 26.40 7.96
CA ALA A 6 2.55 25.80 8.20
C ALA A 6 2.48 24.27 8.22
N THR A 7 1.40 23.72 8.77
CA THR A 7 1.12 22.27 8.79
C THR A 7 1.00 21.68 7.38
N ASP A 8 0.28 22.36 6.46
CA ASP A 8 0.14 21.89 5.08
C ASP A 8 1.50 21.84 4.35
N VAL A 9 2.38 22.80 4.63
CA VAL A 9 3.73 22.84 4.05
C VAL A 9 4.57 21.68 4.57
N TYR A 10 4.58 21.43 5.90
CA TYR A 10 5.33 20.32 6.48
C TYR A 10 4.88 18.96 5.94
N TYR A 11 3.57 18.75 5.78
CA TYR A 11 3.06 17.50 5.21
C TYR A 11 3.39 17.37 3.72
N ALA A 12 3.35 18.46 2.97
CA ALA A 12 3.75 18.45 1.57
C ALA A 12 5.23 18.08 1.42
N ASP A 13 6.11 18.64 2.26
CA ASP A 13 7.53 18.32 2.28
C ASP A 13 7.77 16.86 2.68
N ALA A 14 7.09 16.36 3.70
CA ALA A 14 7.15 14.95 4.10
C ALA A 14 6.70 14.01 2.96
N CYS A 15 5.61 14.35 2.27
CA CYS A 15 5.15 13.63 1.09
C CYS A 15 6.19 13.62 -0.02
N PHE A 16 6.85 14.75 -0.26
CA PHE A 16 7.91 14.87 -1.28
C PHE A 16 9.10 13.99 -0.96
N LEU A 17 9.59 14.03 0.29
CA LEU A 17 10.68 13.16 0.74
C LEU A 17 10.32 11.69 0.62
N LEU A 18 9.09 11.31 1.00
CA LEU A 18 8.59 9.96 0.87
C LEU A 18 8.56 9.51 -0.60
N MET A 19 8.12 10.37 -1.52
CA MET A 19 8.10 10.07 -2.95
C MET A 19 9.51 9.86 -3.51
N ILE A 20 10.47 10.74 -3.21
CA ILE A 20 11.85 10.61 -3.68
C ILE A 20 12.47 9.31 -3.15
N THR A 21 12.33 9.05 -1.86
CA THR A 21 12.83 7.81 -1.24
C THR A 21 12.21 6.58 -1.89
N SER A 22 10.92 6.61 -2.16
CA SER A 22 10.20 5.51 -2.80
C SER A 22 10.64 5.30 -4.26
N ILE A 23 10.89 6.36 -5.01
CA ILE A 23 11.43 6.26 -6.37
C ILE A 23 12.81 5.60 -6.35
N ILE A 24 13.69 6.02 -5.44
CA ILE A 24 15.02 5.42 -5.28
C ILE A 24 14.88 3.93 -4.94
N CYS A 25 14.02 3.58 -3.99
CA CYS A 25 13.74 2.19 -3.64
C CYS A 25 13.19 1.38 -4.84
N ALA A 26 12.30 1.97 -5.64
CA ALA A 26 11.78 1.34 -6.86
C ALA A 26 12.89 1.07 -7.88
N MET A 27 13.78 2.05 -8.11
CA MET A 27 14.92 1.91 -9.02
C MET A 27 15.91 0.84 -8.54
N VAL A 28 16.27 0.86 -7.26
CA VAL A 28 17.17 -0.14 -6.66
C VAL A 28 16.60 -1.56 -6.83
N ARG A 29 15.29 -1.73 -6.58
CA ARG A 29 14.62 -3.02 -6.76
C ARG A 29 14.51 -3.43 -8.22
N TRP A 30 14.23 -2.50 -9.10
CA TRP A 30 14.14 -2.78 -10.53
C TRP A 30 15.50 -3.14 -11.12
N ALA A 31 16.55 -2.39 -10.79
CA ALA A 31 17.91 -2.59 -11.29
C ALA A 31 18.65 -3.80 -10.69
N HIS A 32 18.01 -4.59 -9.82
CA HIS A 32 18.63 -5.74 -9.14
C HIS A 32 19.87 -5.42 -8.29
N MET A 33 20.01 -4.20 -7.81
CA MET A 33 21.16 -3.83 -6.98
C MET A 33 21.31 -4.64 -5.69
N CYS A 34 20.21 -5.29 -5.26
CA CYS A 34 20.19 -6.20 -4.10
C CYS A 34 20.09 -7.66 -4.53
N ARG A 35 20.73 -8.07 -5.61
CA ARG A 35 20.68 -9.45 -6.09
C ARG A 35 21.42 -10.37 -5.12
N PRO A 36 20.77 -11.38 -4.52
CA PRO A 36 21.48 -12.37 -3.73
C PRO A 36 22.39 -13.18 -4.64
N TYR A 37 23.61 -13.42 -4.20
CA TYR A 37 24.53 -14.30 -4.88
C TYR A 37 24.15 -15.75 -4.57
N GLY A 38 23.88 -16.57 -5.60
CA GLY A 38 23.65 -18.00 -5.45
C GLY A 38 22.51 -18.57 -6.30
N GLU A 39 22.42 -19.87 -6.32
CA GLU A 39 21.47 -20.65 -7.10
C GLU A 39 19.99 -20.44 -6.72
N ASN A 40 19.73 -19.93 -5.51
CA ASN A 40 18.40 -19.66 -4.98
C ASN A 40 17.90 -18.23 -5.28
N GLY A 41 18.49 -17.53 -6.24
CA GLY A 41 18.11 -16.15 -6.59
C GLY A 41 16.62 -15.98 -6.88
N ASP A 42 16.01 -16.95 -7.55
CA ASP A 42 14.58 -16.91 -7.89
C ASP A 42 13.65 -16.98 -6.67
N TYR A 43 14.10 -17.55 -5.56
CA TYR A 43 13.34 -17.61 -4.33
C TYR A 43 13.15 -16.21 -3.70
N PHE A 44 14.15 -15.35 -3.80
CA PHE A 44 14.14 -13.99 -3.25
C PHE A 44 13.53 -12.93 -4.20
N TYR A 45 13.29 -13.28 -5.48
CA TYR A 45 12.77 -12.36 -6.51
C TYR A 45 11.29 -12.50 -6.89
N PRO A 46 10.49 -13.44 -6.37
CA PRO A 46 9.11 -13.62 -6.84
C PRO A 46 8.25 -12.37 -6.65
N ALA A 47 8.59 -11.54 -5.66
CA ALA A 47 7.87 -10.30 -5.33
C ALA A 47 8.52 -9.01 -5.90
N ARG A 48 9.57 -9.13 -6.71
CA ARG A 48 10.30 -7.97 -7.24
C ARG A 48 9.38 -6.95 -7.92
N LYS A 49 8.55 -7.42 -8.85
CA LYS A 49 7.62 -6.58 -9.60
C LYS A 49 6.60 -5.91 -8.67
N GLN A 50 6.10 -6.64 -7.69
CA GLN A 50 5.15 -6.14 -6.71
C GLN A 50 5.77 -5.10 -5.79
N LEU A 51 7.02 -5.31 -5.34
CA LEU A 51 7.75 -4.32 -4.54
C LEU A 51 8.06 -3.06 -5.34
N THR A 52 8.53 -3.21 -6.60
CA THR A 52 8.75 -2.05 -7.47
C THR A 52 7.46 -1.26 -7.68
N PHE A 53 6.34 -1.96 -7.93
CA PHE A 53 5.03 -1.35 -8.09
C PHE A 53 4.57 -0.64 -6.81
N PHE A 54 4.78 -1.26 -5.64
CA PHE A 54 4.48 -0.65 -4.34
C PHE A 54 5.23 0.67 -4.15
N TYR A 55 6.52 0.70 -4.39
CA TYR A 55 7.30 1.93 -4.23
C TYR A 55 6.96 2.96 -5.31
N ALA A 56 6.86 2.56 -6.58
CA ALA A 56 6.56 3.48 -7.67
C ALA A 56 5.20 4.15 -7.52
N GLY A 57 4.22 3.44 -6.99
CA GLY A 57 2.87 3.97 -6.83
C GLY A 57 2.73 5.04 -5.74
N VAL A 58 3.71 5.18 -4.84
CA VAL A 58 3.74 6.30 -3.88
C VAL A 58 3.79 7.65 -4.61
N VAL A 59 4.30 7.69 -5.84
CA VAL A 59 4.29 8.89 -6.71
C VAL A 59 2.86 9.40 -7.00
N LEU A 60 1.84 8.55 -6.88
CA LEU A 60 0.44 8.98 -7.01
C LEU A 60 0.02 10.02 -5.94
N GLN A 61 0.81 10.22 -4.89
CA GLN A 61 0.61 11.29 -3.91
C GLN A 61 1.09 12.67 -4.39
N PHE A 62 1.75 12.75 -5.56
CA PHE A 62 2.32 13.99 -6.10
C PHE A 62 1.34 15.19 -6.15
N PRO A 63 0.03 15.03 -6.45
CA PRO A 63 -0.89 16.15 -6.42
C PRO A 63 -0.95 16.88 -5.09
N TYR A 64 -0.76 16.16 -3.97
CA TYR A 64 -0.75 16.77 -2.65
C TYR A 64 0.44 17.70 -2.43
N PHE A 65 1.58 17.37 -2.98
CA PHE A 65 2.75 18.25 -2.94
C PHE A 65 2.51 19.57 -3.73
N LEU A 66 1.80 19.49 -4.86
CA LEU A 66 1.53 20.67 -5.71
C LEU A 66 0.48 21.61 -5.13
N ALA A 67 -0.54 21.07 -4.46
CA ALA A 67 -1.68 21.84 -3.97
C ALA A 67 -2.20 21.28 -2.63
N PRO A 68 -1.43 21.43 -1.54
CA PRO A 68 -1.76 20.84 -0.24
C PRO A 68 -3.03 21.43 0.39
N SER A 69 -3.40 22.67 0.01
CA SER A 69 -4.60 23.36 0.52
C SER A 69 -5.87 23.06 -0.28
N ASP A 70 -5.77 22.32 -1.40
CA ASP A 70 -6.93 21.99 -2.24
C ASP A 70 -7.73 20.85 -1.60
N GLU A 71 -9.01 21.09 -1.37
CA GLU A 71 -9.91 20.10 -0.76
C GLU A 71 -10.11 18.88 -1.67
N GLY A 72 -10.17 19.07 -2.98
CA GLY A 72 -10.28 17.99 -3.95
C GLY A 72 -9.05 17.10 -3.95
N VAL A 73 -7.87 17.68 -3.81
CA VAL A 73 -6.60 16.94 -3.65
C VAL A 73 -6.61 16.16 -2.35
N TRP A 74 -7.06 16.76 -1.25
CA TRP A 74 -7.17 16.06 0.04
C TRP A 74 -8.14 14.87 -0.02
N CYS A 75 -9.31 15.05 -0.62
CA CYS A 75 -10.25 13.97 -0.85
C CYS A 75 -9.62 12.84 -1.70
N TYR A 76 -8.89 13.19 -2.75
CA TYR A 76 -8.17 12.22 -3.58
C TYR A 76 -7.14 11.42 -2.78
N ILE A 77 -6.32 12.07 -1.94
CA ILE A 77 -5.30 11.39 -1.11
C ILE A 77 -5.93 10.41 -0.14
N ARG A 78 -7.04 10.76 0.48
CA ARG A 78 -7.79 9.87 1.37
C ARG A 78 -8.29 8.63 0.62
N LEU A 79 -8.90 8.81 -0.55
CA LEU A 79 -9.37 7.69 -1.39
C LEU A 79 -8.19 6.83 -1.88
N LEU A 80 -7.08 7.48 -2.29
CA LEU A 80 -5.85 6.80 -2.69
C LEU A 80 -5.33 5.90 -1.57
N GLY A 81 -5.17 6.42 -0.37
CA GLY A 81 -4.65 5.68 0.78
C GLY A 81 -5.47 4.43 1.08
N MET A 82 -6.81 4.57 1.09
CA MET A 82 -7.74 3.49 1.37
C MET A 82 -7.71 2.35 0.35
N VAL A 83 -7.41 2.64 -0.90
CA VAL A 83 -7.34 1.63 -1.97
C VAL A 83 -5.93 1.09 -2.13
N TYR A 84 -4.96 1.97 -2.20
CA TYR A 84 -3.60 1.65 -2.61
C TYR A 84 -2.86 0.76 -1.62
N TYR A 85 -2.85 1.14 -0.33
CA TYR A 85 -2.09 0.38 0.67
C TYR A 85 -2.61 -1.04 0.90
N PRO A 86 -3.91 -1.28 1.15
CA PRO A 86 -4.44 -2.63 1.29
C PRO A 86 -4.23 -3.49 0.05
N MET A 87 -4.37 -2.89 -1.14
CA MET A 87 -4.14 -3.56 -2.42
C MET A 87 -2.69 -4.02 -2.55
N CYS A 88 -1.74 -3.10 -2.39
CA CYS A 88 -0.33 -3.39 -2.58
C CYS A 88 0.20 -4.38 -1.55
N LEU A 89 -0.20 -4.24 -0.28
CA LEU A 89 0.18 -5.16 0.77
C LEU A 89 -0.41 -6.56 0.53
N SER A 90 -1.66 -6.65 0.11
CA SER A 90 -2.28 -7.93 -0.25
C SER A 90 -1.56 -8.63 -1.40
N LEU A 91 -1.17 -7.88 -2.43
CA LEU A 91 -0.36 -8.39 -3.56
C LEU A 91 1.01 -8.87 -3.10
N LEU A 92 1.71 -8.04 -2.36
CA LEU A 92 3.06 -8.30 -1.90
C LEU A 92 3.11 -9.57 -1.06
N TYR A 93 2.25 -9.66 -0.04
CA TYR A 93 2.23 -10.81 0.85
C TYR A 93 1.77 -12.09 0.16
N SER A 94 0.76 -12.03 -0.70
CA SER A 94 0.31 -13.19 -1.48
C SER A 94 1.44 -13.75 -2.34
N ARG A 95 2.24 -12.88 -2.95
CA ARG A 95 3.30 -13.32 -3.87
C ARG A 95 4.58 -13.71 -3.15
N TYR A 96 4.98 -12.92 -2.16
CA TYR A 96 6.24 -13.13 -1.45
C TYR A 96 6.22 -14.40 -0.60
N PHE A 97 5.18 -14.57 0.20
CA PHE A 97 5.14 -15.64 1.20
C PHE A 97 4.36 -16.89 0.75
N HIS A 98 3.38 -16.74 -0.14
CA HIS A 98 2.54 -17.87 -0.53
C HIS A 98 2.93 -18.47 -1.88
N GLY A 99 3.77 -17.79 -2.67
CA GLY A 99 4.16 -18.23 -4.00
C GLY A 99 2.99 -18.43 -4.99
N ARG A 100 1.75 -18.29 -4.53
CA ARG A 100 0.55 -18.52 -5.32
C ARG A 100 0.27 -17.33 -6.23
N ARG A 101 0.22 -17.59 -7.52
CA ARG A 101 -0.31 -16.62 -8.49
C ARG A 101 -1.83 -16.56 -8.30
N LEU A 102 -2.36 -15.36 -8.03
CA LEU A 102 -3.80 -15.15 -8.15
C LEU A 102 -4.25 -15.50 -9.57
N SER A 103 -5.39 -16.18 -9.70
CA SER A 103 -6.01 -16.43 -11.00
C SER A 103 -6.16 -15.09 -11.75
N GLY A 104 -5.94 -15.08 -13.08
CA GLY A 104 -5.95 -13.87 -13.89
C GLY A 104 -7.21 -13.01 -13.66
N ARG A 105 -8.40 -13.61 -13.58
CA ARG A 105 -9.65 -12.90 -13.29
C ARG A 105 -9.65 -12.23 -11.91
N LYS A 106 -9.19 -12.94 -10.87
CA LYS A 106 -9.10 -12.37 -9.52
C LYS A 106 -8.08 -11.24 -9.46
N SER A 107 -6.96 -11.36 -10.17
CA SER A 107 -5.95 -10.31 -10.26
C SER A 107 -6.51 -9.06 -10.92
N ILE A 108 -7.25 -9.18 -12.03
CA ILE A 108 -7.87 -8.04 -12.72
C ILE A 108 -8.86 -7.33 -11.81
N VAL A 109 -9.73 -8.05 -11.11
CA VAL A 109 -10.74 -7.44 -10.24
C VAL A 109 -10.10 -6.75 -9.04
N PHE A 110 -9.16 -7.41 -8.35
CA PHE A 110 -8.57 -6.87 -7.12
C PHE A 110 -7.53 -5.78 -7.36
N PHE A 111 -6.89 -5.73 -8.54
CA PHE A 111 -5.80 -4.79 -8.83
C PHE A 111 -6.09 -3.90 -10.04
N GLY A 112 -6.68 -4.43 -11.07
CA GLY A 112 -6.96 -3.68 -12.29
C GLY A 112 -8.05 -2.65 -12.09
N VAL A 113 -9.18 -3.04 -11.49
CA VAL A 113 -10.31 -2.11 -11.25
C VAL A 113 -9.92 -0.97 -10.29
N PRO A 114 -9.31 -1.22 -9.12
CA PRO A 114 -8.85 -0.13 -8.26
C PRO A 114 -7.85 0.82 -8.92
N MET A 115 -6.91 0.29 -9.67
CA MET A 115 -5.92 1.11 -10.38
C MET A 115 -6.57 1.97 -11.47
N LEU A 116 -7.56 1.45 -12.19
CA LEU A 116 -8.33 2.23 -13.15
C LEU A 116 -9.12 3.35 -12.48
N VAL A 117 -9.72 3.08 -11.32
CA VAL A 117 -10.42 4.11 -10.54
C VAL A 117 -9.45 5.20 -10.08
N LEU A 118 -8.30 4.83 -9.53
CA LEU A 118 -7.28 5.80 -9.12
C LEU A 118 -6.74 6.61 -10.29
N ALA A 119 -6.49 5.99 -11.44
CA ALA A 119 -6.06 6.67 -12.65
C ALA A 119 -7.12 7.65 -13.17
N ALA A 120 -8.40 7.27 -13.14
CA ALA A 120 -9.51 8.15 -13.52
C ALA A 120 -9.63 9.35 -12.57
N LEU A 121 -9.50 9.14 -11.25
CA LEU A 121 -9.49 10.22 -10.27
C LEU A 121 -8.31 11.17 -10.48
N LEU A 122 -7.13 10.64 -10.77
CA LEU A 122 -5.94 11.44 -11.06
C LEU A 122 -6.12 12.28 -12.34
N LEU A 123 -6.72 11.71 -13.39
CA LEU A 123 -7.05 12.44 -14.61
C LEU A 123 -8.08 13.54 -14.36
N LEU A 124 -9.10 13.27 -13.56
CA LEU A 124 -10.09 14.29 -13.18
C LEU A 124 -9.43 15.43 -12.40
N LEU A 125 -8.52 15.11 -11.49
CA LEU A 125 -7.79 16.10 -10.73
C LEU A 125 -6.88 16.96 -11.65
N SER A 126 -6.17 16.34 -12.59
CA SER A 126 -5.29 17.04 -13.55
C SER A 126 -6.05 17.95 -14.52
N THR A 127 -7.33 17.67 -14.77
CA THR A 127 -8.22 18.53 -15.58
C THR A 127 -8.87 19.66 -14.78
N GLY A 128 -8.44 19.91 -13.55
CA GLY A 128 -8.96 20.97 -12.69
C GLY A 128 -10.35 20.66 -12.08
N ARG A 129 -10.79 19.41 -12.11
CA ARG A 129 -12.06 18.98 -11.53
C ARG A 129 -11.96 18.57 -10.05
N GLY A 130 -11.00 19.11 -9.30
CA GLY A 130 -10.87 18.92 -7.84
C GLY A 130 -12.16 19.22 -7.08
N PRO A 131 -12.85 20.36 -7.31
CA PRO A 131 -14.13 20.68 -6.66
C PRO A 131 -15.23 19.65 -6.93
N TRP A 132 -15.23 19.02 -8.11
CA TRP A 132 -16.17 17.95 -8.43
C TRP A 132 -15.87 16.69 -7.59
N ILE A 133 -14.59 16.32 -7.41
CA ILE A 133 -14.20 15.18 -6.55
C ILE A 133 -14.66 15.45 -5.12
N ALA A 134 -14.46 16.66 -4.60
CA ALA A 134 -14.91 17.03 -3.27
C ALA A 134 -16.44 16.93 -3.13
N SER A 135 -17.20 17.38 -4.13
CA SER A 135 -18.67 17.29 -4.13
C SER A 135 -19.21 15.87 -4.18
N GLN A 136 -18.50 14.96 -4.86
CA GLN A 136 -18.88 13.55 -4.98
C GLN A 136 -18.26 12.66 -3.90
N TYR A 137 -17.44 13.20 -3.04
CA TYR A 137 -16.72 12.44 -2.02
C TYR A 137 -17.65 11.61 -1.13
N GLY A 138 -18.83 12.14 -0.80
CA GLY A 138 -19.78 11.48 0.10
C GLY A 138 -20.17 10.05 -0.32
N TRP A 139 -20.47 9.80 -1.59
CA TRP A 139 -20.79 8.45 -2.05
C TRP A 139 -19.53 7.63 -2.41
N MET A 140 -18.48 8.28 -2.93
CA MET A 140 -17.21 7.62 -3.28
C MET A 140 -16.56 6.99 -2.05
N GLN A 141 -16.60 7.65 -0.89
CA GLN A 141 -16.03 7.12 0.34
C GLN A 141 -16.67 5.77 0.74
N TYR A 142 -17.98 5.57 0.56
CA TYR A 142 -18.63 4.29 0.88
C TYR A 142 -18.18 3.18 -0.06
N ALA A 143 -18.10 3.45 -1.36
CA ALA A 143 -17.64 2.48 -2.34
C ALA A 143 -16.19 2.06 -2.10
N VAL A 144 -15.32 3.06 -1.85
CA VAL A 144 -13.91 2.83 -1.55
C VAL A 144 -13.73 2.12 -0.21
N CYS A 145 -14.52 2.46 0.80
CA CYS A 145 -14.52 1.77 2.09
C CYS A 145 -14.85 0.28 1.93
N ALA A 146 -15.90 -0.05 1.20
CA ALA A 146 -16.29 -1.44 0.95
C ALA A 146 -15.17 -2.21 0.22
N LEU A 147 -14.54 -1.59 -0.78
CA LEU A 147 -13.41 -2.18 -1.50
C LEU A 147 -12.20 -2.38 -0.58
N SER A 148 -11.86 -1.38 0.23
CA SER A 148 -10.75 -1.45 1.19
C SER A 148 -10.96 -2.54 2.24
N VAL A 149 -12.17 -2.69 2.76
CA VAL A 149 -12.53 -3.79 3.68
C VAL A 149 -12.31 -5.14 2.99
N ALA A 150 -12.80 -5.31 1.77
CA ALA A 150 -12.61 -6.56 1.03
C ALA A 150 -11.12 -6.91 0.83
N MET A 151 -10.30 -5.91 0.49
CA MET A 151 -8.85 -6.08 0.33
C MET A 151 -8.15 -6.36 1.66
N THR A 152 -8.55 -5.71 2.74
CA THR A 152 -8.02 -5.93 4.09
C THR A 152 -8.37 -7.33 4.58
N CYS A 153 -9.59 -7.80 4.33
CA CYS A 153 -9.99 -9.19 4.63
C CYS A 153 -9.16 -10.20 3.84
N GLN A 154 -8.88 -9.91 2.57
CA GLN A 154 -8.01 -10.77 1.76
C GLN A 154 -6.59 -10.79 2.31
N LEU A 155 -6.03 -9.65 2.69
CA LEU A 155 -4.72 -9.57 3.34
C LEU A 155 -4.71 -10.38 4.64
N ALA A 156 -5.70 -10.22 5.50
CA ALA A 156 -5.80 -10.96 6.76
C ALA A 156 -5.83 -12.48 6.55
N ARG A 157 -6.55 -12.95 5.51
CA ARG A 157 -6.53 -14.37 5.13
C ARG A 157 -5.15 -14.85 4.70
N VAL A 158 -4.45 -14.08 3.89
CA VAL A 158 -3.08 -14.40 3.45
C VAL A 158 -2.14 -14.43 4.64
N MET A 159 -2.22 -13.44 5.52
CA MET A 159 -1.38 -13.37 6.74
C MET A 159 -1.63 -14.55 7.67
N ASN A 160 -2.89 -14.94 7.88
CA ASN A 160 -3.21 -16.12 8.68
C ASN A 160 -2.66 -17.42 8.04
N ALA A 161 -2.71 -17.54 6.72
CA ALA A 161 -2.13 -18.68 6.02
C ALA A 161 -0.58 -18.73 6.18
N ILE A 162 0.08 -17.56 6.10
CA ILE A 162 1.53 -17.43 6.33
C ILE A 162 1.88 -17.80 7.76
N TYR A 163 1.13 -17.29 8.73
CA TYR A 163 1.31 -17.60 10.14
C TYR A 163 1.24 -19.10 10.41
N ARG A 164 0.22 -19.79 9.88
CA ARG A 164 0.09 -21.25 9.99
C ARG A 164 1.29 -21.97 9.39
N SER A 165 1.71 -21.57 8.20
CA SER A 165 2.86 -22.17 7.51
C SER A 165 4.16 -22.00 8.30
N ILE A 166 4.41 -20.83 8.88
CA ILE A 166 5.58 -20.60 9.75
C ILE A 166 5.52 -21.47 11.01
N ARG A 167 4.35 -21.56 11.63
CA ARG A 167 4.15 -22.39 12.82
C ARG A 167 4.36 -23.87 12.53
N GLU A 168 3.80 -24.37 11.44
CA GLU A 168 3.98 -25.77 11.01
C GLU A 168 5.45 -26.06 10.70
N PHE A 169 6.14 -25.16 10.00
CA PHE A 169 7.56 -25.29 9.73
C PHE A 169 8.40 -25.33 11.00
N HIS A 170 8.10 -24.47 11.98
CA HIS A 170 8.78 -24.47 13.26
C HIS A 170 8.58 -25.80 14.02
N LEU A 171 7.34 -26.26 14.11
CA LEU A 171 7.03 -27.51 14.81
C LEU A 171 7.68 -28.77 14.16
N GLN A 172 7.92 -28.72 12.85
CA GLN A 172 8.52 -29.85 12.13
C GLN A 172 10.05 -29.86 12.18
N ASN A 173 10.70 -28.70 12.26
CA ASN A 173 12.15 -28.60 12.06
C ASN A 173 12.92 -28.22 13.32
N TYR A 174 12.25 -27.71 14.35
CA TYR A 174 12.93 -27.22 15.55
C TYR A 174 12.30 -27.81 16.81
N SER A 175 13.16 -28.34 17.68
CA SER A 175 12.76 -28.94 18.97
C SER A 175 12.74 -27.92 20.11
N ALA A 176 13.45 -26.79 19.96
CA ALA A 176 13.53 -25.73 20.96
C ALA A 176 13.13 -24.36 20.36
N GLU A 177 12.39 -23.54 21.12
CA GLU A 177 12.01 -22.17 20.72
C GLU A 177 13.21 -21.25 20.51
N GLU A 178 14.35 -21.56 21.12
CA GLU A 178 15.58 -20.77 21.08
C GLU A 178 16.28 -20.83 19.70
N ASP A 179 16.10 -21.92 18.97
CA ASP A 179 16.77 -22.15 17.68
C ASP A 179 16.19 -21.31 16.52
N PHE A 180 14.97 -20.82 16.66
CA PHE A 180 14.34 -19.98 15.65
C PHE A 180 13.52 -18.86 16.31
N PRO A 181 13.74 -17.58 15.94
CA PRO A 181 13.03 -16.45 16.54
C PRO A 181 11.57 -16.36 16.04
N TYR A 182 10.81 -17.40 16.30
CA TYR A 182 9.41 -17.56 15.89
C TYR A 182 8.54 -16.38 16.34
N ARG A 183 8.71 -15.96 17.61
CA ARG A 183 7.95 -14.82 18.18
C ARG A 183 8.25 -13.50 17.48
N PHE A 184 9.47 -13.34 16.97
CA PHE A 184 9.82 -12.17 16.16
C PHE A 184 9.14 -12.20 14.80
N ALA A 185 9.18 -13.34 14.09
CA ALA A 185 8.51 -13.53 12.82
C ALA A 185 6.98 -13.32 12.94
N GLU A 186 6.38 -13.81 14.02
CA GLU A 186 4.97 -13.62 14.34
C GLU A 186 4.60 -12.14 14.49
N LYS A 187 5.39 -11.36 15.22
CA LYS A 187 5.18 -9.92 15.39
C LYS A 187 5.36 -9.14 14.10
N MET A 188 6.34 -9.51 13.29
CA MET A 188 6.59 -8.84 12.00
C MET A 188 5.46 -9.04 10.99
N ILE A 189 4.73 -10.16 11.06
CA ILE A 189 3.55 -10.39 10.23
C ILE A 189 2.44 -9.37 10.52
N LEU A 190 2.35 -8.86 11.76
CA LEU A 190 1.33 -7.87 12.14
C LEU A 190 1.61 -6.45 11.65
N LEU A 191 2.86 -6.14 11.28
CA LEU A 191 3.27 -4.80 10.88
C LEU A 191 2.40 -4.18 9.75
N PRO A 192 2.04 -4.91 8.68
CA PRO A 192 1.18 -4.37 7.64
C PRO A 192 -0.24 -4.02 8.11
N LEU A 193 -0.76 -4.73 9.10
CA LEU A 193 -2.07 -4.41 9.69
C LEU A 193 -2.03 -3.08 10.43
N ILE A 194 -0.93 -2.76 11.11
CA ILE A 194 -0.72 -1.47 11.76
C ILE A 194 -0.77 -0.35 10.71
N CYS A 195 -0.05 -0.50 9.59
CA CYS A 195 -0.09 0.46 8.49
C CYS A 195 -1.52 0.69 7.96
N ILE A 196 -2.30 -0.39 7.81
CA ILE A 196 -3.69 -0.28 7.35
C ILE A 196 -4.55 0.42 8.39
N VAL A 197 -4.41 0.12 9.67
CA VAL A 197 -5.15 0.79 10.74
C VAL A 197 -4.85 2.29 10.74
N MET A 198 -3.59 2.70 10.58
CA MET A 198 -3.22 4.12 10.45
C MET A 198 -3.93 4.80 9.27
N VAL A 199 -3.92 4.15 8.09
CA VAL A 199 -4.64 4.67 6.90
C VAL A 199 -6.15 4.79 7.17
N TRP A 200 -6.75 3.83 7.86
CA TRP A 200 -8.16 3.88 8.23
C TRP A 200 -8.45 5.01 9.22
N CYS A 201 -7.57 5.23 10.20
CA CYS A 201 -7.70 6.34 11.13
C CYS A 201 -7.72 7.68 10.39
N ILE A 202 -6.77 7.93 9.49
CA ILE A 202 -6.72 9.15 8.67
C ILE A 202 -7.99 9.30 7.83
N PHE A 203 -8.48 8.21 7.25
CA PHE A 203 -9.68 8.22 6.42
C PHE A 203 -10.93 8.58 7.22
N VAL A 204 -11.13 7.97 8.40
CA VAL A 204 -12.32 8.18 9.24
C VAL A 204 -12.31 9.56 9.90
N THR A 205 -11.19 9.94 10.48
CA THR A 205 -11.10 11.23 11.20
C THR A 205 -11.08 12.42 10.24
N GLY A 206 -10.58 12.23 9.02
CA GLY A 206 -10.36 13.33 8.08
C GLY A 206 -9.32 14.34 8.56
N SER A 207 -8.60 14.01 9.63
CA SER A 207 -7.57 14.88 10.20
C SER A 207 -6.32 14.88 9.31
N ARG A 208 -5.73 16.07 9.13
CA ARG A 208 -4.43 16.22 8.48
C ARG A 208 -3.29 16.10 9.50
N GLU A 209 -3.60 15.97 10.78
CA GLU A 209 -2.64 15.96 11.88
C GLU A 209 -2.30 14.54 12.39
N LEU A 210 -2.87 13.51 11.80
CA LEU A 210 -2.59 12.10 12.05
C LEU A 210 -1.59 11.53 11.03
#